data_948cf4d36c8caf368e0ef101b1842df3
#
_entry.id   948cf4d36c8caf368e0ef101b1842df3
#
_cell.length_a   1.000
_cell.length_b   1.000
_cell.length_c   1.000
_cell.angle_alpha   90.00
_cell.angle_beta   90.00
_cell.angle_gamma   90.00
#
_symmetry.space_group_name_H-M   'P 1'
#
loop_
_entity.id
_entity.type
_entity.pdbx_description
1 polymer ?
#
loop_
_entity_poly.entity_id
_entity_poly.type
_entity_poly.pdbx_seq_one_letter_code
_entity_poly.pdbx_strand_id
1 'polypeptide(L)'
;MKYAIEVNNLNKTYDGFTLKDASFKLETGTIMGIVGENGAGKSTILKGILNLINIDSGEVKIFGKDFKENEMEIKKDIAVVFDESYFHDNLKIPDIDKIMQNIYPNWNKNQFLKYTNKFKLPKDKRVKDFSRGMKMKLSIAVALSHEAKLLILDEATSGLDPVVRDEILDIFLDYIQNEDCSILIASHITSDLEKIADYITFINDGQIIFSENKDELIYNAGIVKCSEKEIDKIKNEDIVGIRKNTFGCEVMVNNREHYENMGFVVDKTNLEEIILFTVRGAK
;
A
#
# COMPACT_ATOMS: atom_id res chain seq x y z
N MET A 1 14.91 -11.96 9.71
CA MET A 1 15.42 -11.33 8.45
C MET A 1 15.20 -9.84 8.55
N LYS A 2 16.00 -9.01 7.82
CA LYS A 2 15.81 -7.55 7.87
C LYS A 2 14.66 -7.08 6.96
N TYR A 3 14.50 -7.71 5.79
CA TYR A 3 13.50 -7.30 4.80
C TYR A 3 12.55 -8.44 4.42
N ALA A 4 11.27 -8.14 4.38
CA ALA A 4 10.22 -9.02 3.86
C ALA A 4 10.19 -8.99 2.32
N ILE A 5 10.41 -7.80 1.74
CA ILE A 5 10.51 -7.60 0.27
C ILE A 5 11.71 -6.70 -0.02
N GLU A 6 12.46 -7.06 -1.08
CA GLU A 6 13.47 -6.20 -1.70
C GLU A 6 13.21 -6.15 -3.20
N VAL A 7 13.01 -4.94 -3.73
CA VAL A 7 12.84 -4.66 -5.15
C VAL A 7 13.99 -3.77 -5.59
N ASN A 8 14.75 -4.20 -6.60
CA ASN A 8 15.89 -3.48 -7.12
C ASN A 8 15.75 -3.29 -8.63
N ASN A 9 15.70 -2.03 -9.08
CA ASN A 9 15.65 -1.61 -10.48
C ASN A 9 14.65 -2.41 -11.33
N LEU A 10 13.43 -2.59 -10.80
CA LEU A 10 12.36 -3.30 -11.50
C LEU A 10 11.88 -2.48 -12.68
N ASN A 11 11.96 -3.07 -13.87
CA ASN A 11 11.51 -2.45 -15.12
C ASN A 11 10.47 -3.32 -15.82
N LYS A 12 9.43 -2.66 -16.36
CA LYS A 12 8.42 -3.29 -17.17
C LYS A 12 7.81 -2.31 -18.17
N THR A 13 7.88 -2.66 -19.44
CA THR A 13 7.30 -1.85 -20.53
C THR A 13 6.06 -2.53 -21.10
N TYR A 14 5.01 -1.75 -21.29
CA TYR A 14 3.81 -2.07 -22.03
C TYR A 14 3.61 -1.03 -23.13
N ASP A 15 2.70 -1.29 -24.04
CA ASP A 15 2.28 -0.26 -25.00
C ASP A 15 1.62 0.92 -24.25
N GLY A 16 2.24 2.10 -24.36
CA GLY A 16 1.78 3.33 -23.70
C GLY A 16 2.13 3.51 -22.23
N PHE A 17 2.87 2.57 -21.57
CA PHE A 17 3.28 2.70 -20.17
C PHE A 17 4.62 2.01 -19.90
N THR A 18 5.48 2.64 -19.10
CA THR A 18 6.73 2.02 -18.63
C THR A 18 6.92 2.22 -17.13
N LEU A 19 7.02 1.14 -16.37
CA LEU A 19 7.58 1.12 -15.03
C LEU A 19 9.11 1.16 -15.14
N LYS A 20 9.74 2.17 -14.55
CA LYS A 20 11.18 2.41 -14.72
C LYS A 20 11.91 2.43 -13.38
N ASP A 21 12.94 1.59 -13.28
CA ASP A 21 13.93 1.52 -12.20
C ASP A 21 13.30 1.52 -10.77
N ALA A 22 12.12 0.90 -10.64
CA ALA A 22 11.42 0.87 -9.37
C ALA A 22 12.24 0.11 -8.32
N SER A 23 12.58 0.78 -7.21
CA SER A 23 13.41 0.23 -6.14
C SER A 23 12.88 0.65 -4.79
N PHE A 24 12.64 -0.31 -3.88
CA PHE A 24 12.25 -0.09 -2.49
C PHE A 24 12.46 -1.35 -1.66
N LYS A 25 12.37 -1.22 -0.33
CA LYS A 25 12.50 -2.34 0.61
C LYS A 25 11.46 -2.25 1.69
N LEU A 26 10.72 -3.32 1.91
CA LEU A 26 9.80 -3.48 3.04
C LEU A 26 10.54 -4.18 4.18
N GLU A 27 10.69 -3.51 5.31
CA GLU A 27 11.26 -4.11 6.52
C GLU A 27 10.29 -5.14 7.12
N THR A 28 10.86 -6.22 7.70
CA THR A 28 10.05 -7.20 8.44
C THR A 28 9.43 -6.53 9.67
N GLY A 29 8.18 -6.87 9.97
CA GLY A 29 7.46 -6.28 11.11
C GLY A 29 6.81 -4.93 10.81
N THR A 30 6.75 -4.48 9.54
CA THR A 30 6.22 -3.17 9.18
C THR A 30 5.15 -3.22 8.08
N ILE A 31 4.40 -2.13 7.98
CA ILE A 31 3.40 -1.88 6.92
C ILE A 31 3.97 -0.82 5.97
N MET A 32 4.06 -1.17 4.68
CA MET A 32 4.39 -0.21 3.62
C MET A 32 3.19 0.05 2.72
N GLY A 33 2.85 1.32 2.56
CA GLY A 33 1.87 1.78 1.57
C GLY A 33 2.53 2.15 0.25
N ILE A 34 2.06 1.57 -0.86
CA ILE A 34 2.36 2.07 -2.21
C ILE A 34 1.20 2.96 -2.64
N VAL A 35 1.45 4.25 -2.79
CA VAL A 35 0.44 5.23 -3.16
C VAL A 35 0.74 5.83 -4.54
N GLY A 36 -0.31 6.16 -5.29
CA GLY A 36 -0.21 6.78 -6.62
C GLY A 36 -1.56 6.80 -7.31
N GLU A 37 -1.68 7.60 -8.36
CA GLU A 37 -2.91 7.67 -9.16
C GLU A 37 -3.22 6.32 -9.86
N ASN A 38 -4.45 6.20 -10.37
CA ASN A 38 -4.80 5.03 -11.18
C ASN A 38 -3.95 5.03 -12.47
N GLY A 39 -3.34 3.88 -12.78
CA GLY A 39 -2.42 3.77 -13.90
C GLY A 39 -0.96 4.12 -13.59
N ALA A 40 -0.62 4.65 -12.41
CA ALA A 40 0.75 5.00 -12.05
C ALA A 40 1.73 3.82 -11.98
N GLY A 41 1.23 2.56 -11.92
CA GLY A 41 2.08 1.36 -11.92
C GLY A 41 2.02 0.52 -10.64
N LYS A 42 1.18 0.85 -9.66
CA LYS A 42 1.03 0.10 -8.38
C LYS A 42 0.82 -1.40 -8.61
N SER A 43 -0.23 -1.76 -9.37
CA SER A 43 -0.54 -3.17 -9.65
C SER A 43 0.52 -3.85 -10.53
N THR A 44 1.26 -3.09 -11.36
CA THR A 44 2.40 -3.62 -12.12
C THR A 44 3.54 -4.03 -11.19
N ILE A 45 3.86 -3.20 -10.19
CA ILE A 45 4.84 -3.55 -9.14
C ILE A 45 4.39 -4.82 -8.42
N LEU A 46 3.15 -4.88 -7.91
CA LEU A 46 2.67 -6.05 -7.18
C LEU A 46 2.71 -7.33 -8.03
N LYS A 47 2.26 -7.25 -9.29
CA LYS A 47 2.30 -8.38 -10.22
C LYS A 47 3.74 -8.80 -10.55
N GLY A 48 4.68 -7.85 -10.64
CA GLY A 48 6.11 -8.14 -10.80
C GLY A 48 6.69 -8.87 -9.58
N ILE A 49 6.39 -8.40 -8.36
CA ILE A 49 6.81 -9.03 -7.10
C ILE A 49 6.30 -10.47 -7.01
N LEU A 50 5.04 -10.69 -7.40
CA LEU A 50 4.39 -12.01 -7.37
C LEU A 50 4.74 -12.91 -8.57
N ASN A 51 5.63 -12.46 -9.45
CA ASN A 51 5.99 -13.16 -10.70
C ASN A 51 4.76 -13.54 -11.56
N LEU A 52 3.70 -12.73 -11.50
CA LEU A 52 2.48 -12.89 -12.32
C LEU A 52 2.64 -12.28 -13.73
N ILE A 53 3.67 -11.48 -13.93
CA ILE A 53 4.08 -10.91 -15.21
C ILE A 53 5.58 -11.08 -15.39
N ASN A 54 6.03 -11.19 -16.65
CA ASN A 54 7.45 -11.16 -16.95
C ASN A 54 7.96 -9.72 -16.82
N ILE A 55 8.92 -9.50 -15.93
CA ILE A 55 9.66 -8.24 -15.80
C ILE A 55 10.71 -8.16 -16.91
N ASP A 56 11.05 -6.96 -17.38
CA ASP A 56 12.03 -6.76 -18.45
C ASP A 56 13.45 -6.74 -17.89
N SER A 57 13.64 -6.20 -16.68
CA SER A 57 14.88 -6.24 -15.90
C SER A 57 14.62 -5.96 -14.41
N GLY A 58 15.65 -6.14 -13.59
CA GLY A 58 15.60 -5.93 -12.16
C GLY A 58 15.56 -7.24 -11.37
N GLU A 59 15.56 -7.11 -10.06
CA GLU A 59 15.57 -8.24 -9.12
C GLU A 59 14.51 -8.05 -8.05
N VAL A 60 13.81 -9.12 -7.69
CA VAL A 60 12.85 -9.16 -6.60
C VAL A 60 13.20 -10.31 -5.66
N LYS A 61 13.33 -9.99 -4.37
CA LYS A 61 13.49 -10.98 -3.30
C LYS A 61 12.35 -10.86 -2.29
N ILE A 62 11.80 -12.01 -1.90
CA ILE A 62 10.86 -12.14 -0.79
C ILE A 62 11.56 -12.99 0.27
N PHE A 63 11.67 -12.44 1.50
CA PHE A 63 12.43 -13.05 2.59
C PHE A 63 13.85 -13.44 2.18
N GLY A 64 14.53 -12.57 1.40
CA GLY A 64 15.88 -12.78 0.90
C GLY A 64 16.02 -13.85 -0.20
N LYS A 65 14.92 -14.44 -0.69
CA LYS A 65 14.88 -15.50 -1.71
C LYS A 65 14.35 -14.96 -3.03
N ASP A 66 14.95 -15.39 -4.14
CA ASP A 66 14.40 -15.17 -5.47
C ASP A 66 13.07 -15.93 -5.63
N PHE A 67 12.05 -15.26 -6.16
CA PHE A 67 10.71 -15.86 -6.29
C PHE A 67 10.69 -17.04 -7.26
N LYS A 68 11.39 -16.94 -8.39
CA LYS A 68 11.38 -17.97 -9.43
C LYS A 68 12.04 -19.28 -8.97
N GLU A 69 13.10 -19.14 -8.19
CA GLU A 69 13.85 -20.30 -7.68
C GLU A 69 13.18 -20.95 -6.46
N ASN A 70 12.40 -20.17 -5.69
CA ASN A 70 11.83 -20.59 -4.40
C ASN A 70 10.31 -20.47 -4.34
N GLU A 71 9.61 -20.50 -5.48
CA GLU A 71 8.18 -20.21 -5.61
C GLU A 71 7.30 -20.96 -4.60
N MET A 72 7.50 -22.28 -4.48
CA MET A 72 6.71 -23.15 -3.60
C MET A 72 6.91 -22.82 -2.11
N GLU A 73 8.09 -22.39 -1.73
CA GLU A 73 8.41 -22.01 -0.36
C GLU A 73 7.82 -20.64 -0.03
N ILE A 74 8.03 -19.68 -0.91
CA ILE A 74 7.51 -18.32 -0.74
C ILE A 74 5.98 -18.31 -0.68
N LYS A 75 5.31 -19.04 -1.57
CA LYS A 75 3.84 -19.12 -1.61
C LYS A 75 3.18 -19.64 -0.32
N LYS A 76 3.90 -20.37 0.50
CA LYS A 76 3.39 -20.81 1.82
C LYS A 76 3.34 -19.67 2.84
N ASP A 77 4.28 -18.73 2.73
CA ASP A 77 4.48 -17.63 3.67
C ASP A 77 3.86 -16.32 3.20
N ILE A 78 3.25 -16.26 2.00
CA ILE A 78 2.58 -15.07 1.49
C ILE A 78 1.07 -15.26 1.37
N ALA A 79 0.32 -14.18 1.61
CA ALA A 79 -1.09 -14.07 1.30
C ALA A 79 -1.34 -12.88 0.39
N VAL A 80 -2.24 -13.02 -0.58
CA VAL A 80 -2.53 -11.97 -1.56
C VAL A 80 -4.02 -11.70 -1.60
N VAL A 81 -4.39 -10.41 -1.54
CA VAL A 81 -5.76 -9.94 -1.74
C VAL A 81 -5.75 -8.91 -2.85
N PHE A 82 -6.45 -9.19 -3.93
CA PHE A 82 -6.67 -8.26 -5.03
C PHE A 82 -7.98 -7.50 -4.86
N ASP A 83 -8.17 -6.42 -5.62
CA ASP A 83 -9.38 -5.60 -5.67
C ASP A 83 -10.64 -6.37 -6.08
N GLU A 84 -10.47 -7.47 -6.81
CA GLU A 84 -11.54 -8.39 -7.18
C GLU A 84 -11.39 -9.74 -6.46
N SER A 85 -12.54 -10.36 -6.16
CA SER A 85 -12.59 -11.71 -5.59
C SER A 85 -12.54 -12.75 -6.69
N TYR A 86 -11.57 -13.66 -6.64
CA TYR A 86 -11.38 -14.74 -7.60
C TYR A 86 -12.02 -16.07 -7.18
N PHE A 87 -12.85 -16.09 -6.12
CA PHE A 87 -13.60 -17.28 -5.77
C PHE A 87 -14.71 -17.54 -6.76
N HIS A 88 -14.84 -18.83 -7.16
CA HIS A 88 -15.89 -19.22 -8.09
C HIS A 88 -17.28 -18.91 -7.52
N ASP A 89 -18.14 -18.32 -8.32
CA ASP A 89 -19.45 -17.78 -7.97
C ASP A 89 -20.41 -18.78 -7.27
N ASN A 90 -20.30 -20.06 -7.56
CA ASN A 90 -21.18 -21.08 -6.99
C ASN A 90 -20.71 -21.67 -5.66
N LEU A 91 -19.51 -21.31 -5.19
CA LEU A 91 -18.98 -21.79 -3.92
C LEU A 91 -19.70 -21.12 -2.74
N LYS A 92 -19.77 -21.87 -1.63
CA LYS A 92 -20.16 -21.37 -0.30
C LYS A 92 -18.94 -21.37 0.62
N ILE A 93 -19.03 -20.70 1.77
CA ILE A 93 -17.96 -20.67 2.77
C ILE A 93 -17.43 -22.06 3.15
N PRO A 94 -18.28 -23.10 3.42
CA PRO A 94 -17.78 -24.44 3.71
C PRO A 94 -17.04 -25.12 2.55
N ASP A 95 -17.38 -24.78 1.30
CA ASP A 95 -16.68 -25.31 0.12
C ASP A 95 -15.28 -24.69 0.00
N ILE A 96 -15.19 -23.37 0.26
CA ILE A 96 -13.91 -22.62 0.28
C ILE A 96 -13.00 -23.19 1.37
N ASP A 97 -13.51 -23.42 2.59
CA ASP A 97 -12.74 -24.04 3.67
C ASP A 97 -12.11 -25.37 3.23
N LYS A 98 -12.89 -26.26 2.61
CA LYS A 98 -12.40 -27.56 2.09
C LYS A 98 -11.34 -27.40 1.00
N ILE A 99 -11.53 -26.46 0.08
CA ILE A 99 -10.58 -26.20 -1.00
C ILE A 99 -9.25 -25.69 -0.41
N MET A 100 -9.30 -24.73 0.51
CA MET A 100 -8.11 -24.11 1.09
C MET A 100 -7.31 -25.08 1.96
N GLN A 101 -7.96 -26.03 2.65
CA GLN A 101 -7.29 -27.12 3.37
C GLN A 101 -6.43 -28.01 2.46
N ASN A 102 -6.78 -28.12 1.17
CA ASN A 102 -5.99 -28.90 0.22
C ASN A 102 -4.88 -28.08 -0.45
N ILE A 103 -5.01 -26.74 -0.44
CA ILE A 103 -4.04 -25.83 -1.07
C ILE A 103 -2.92 -25.45 -0.08
N TYR A 104 -3.30 -25.09 1.16
CA TYR A 104 -2.37 -24.59 2.16
C TYR A 104 -2.11 -25.64 3.25
N PRO A 105 -0.87 -26.15 3.39
CA PRO A 105 -0.53 -27.12 4.43
C PRO A 105 -0.75 -26.60 5.86
N ASN A 106 -0.61 -25.27 6.06
CA ASN A 106 -0.77 -24.54 7.30
C ASN A 106 -2.16 -23.89 7.44
N TRP A 107 -3.16 -24.38 6.68
CA TRP A 107 -4.53 -23.87 6.78
C TRP A 107 -5.11 -24.03 8.18
N ASN A 108 -5.58 -22.92 8.77
CA ASN A 108 -6.20 -22.88 10.08
C ASN A 108 -7.73 -22.68 9.95
N LYS A 109 -8.46 -23.78 9.94
CA LYS A 109 -9.93 -23.78 9.87
C LYS A 109 -10.57 -22.96 10.98
N ASN A 110 -10.05 -23.02 12.21
CA ASN A 110 -10.63 -22.28 13.33
C ASN A 110 -10.46 -20.78 13.14
N GLN A 111 -9.32 -20.36 12.62
CA GLN A 111 -9.06 -18.96 12.27
C GLN A 111 -10.01 -18.49 11.15
N PHE A 112 -10.19 -19.29 10.11
CA PHE A 112 -11.14 -19.00 9.03
C PHE A 112 -12.57 -18.84 9.55
N LEU A 113 -13.02 -19.75 10.41
CA LEU A 113 -14.35 -19.65 11.03
C LEU A 113 -14.48 -18.44 11.95
N LYS A 114 -13.41 -18.08 12.68
CA LYS A 114 -13.36 -16.87 13.51
C LYS A 114 -13.56 -15.61 12.65
N TYR A 115 -12.81 -15.45 11.54
CA TYR A 115 -12.94 -14.30 10.67
C TYR A 115 -14.28 -14.26 9.93
N THR A 116 -14.76 -15.37 9.37
CA THR A 116 -16.06 -15.40 8.69
C THR A 116 -17.22 -15.07 9.63
N ASN A 117 -17.13 -15.44 10.91
CA ASN A 117 -18.10 -15.05 11.94
C ASN A 117 -17.96 -13.58 12.35
N LYS A 118 -16.71 -13.08 12.57
CA LYS A 118 -16.41 -11.66 12.87
C LYS A 118 -16.99 -10.77 11.78
N PHE A 119 -16.81 -11.13 10.52
CA PHE A 119 -17.33 -10.41 9.35
C PHE A 119 -18.83 -10.66 9.07
N LYS A 120 -19.50 -11.50 9.87
CA LYS A 120 -20.91 -11.87 9.70
C LYS A 120 -21.24 -12.38 8.29
N LEU A 121 -20.33 -13.15 7.68
CA LEU A 121 -20.54 -13.70 6.35
C LEU A 121 -21.56 -14.85 6.39
N PRO A 122 -22.57 -14.85 5.50
CA PRO A 122 -23.61 -15.89 5.48
C PRO A 122 -23.06 -17.21 4.91
N LYS A 123 -23.06 -18.28 5.73
CA LYS A 123 -22.47 -19.58 5.37
C LYS A 123 -23.23 -20.31 4.27
N ASP A 124 -24.53 -20.06 4.15
CA ASP A 124 -25.42 -20.78 3.23
C ASP A 124 -25.58 -20.08 1.87
N LYS A 125 -25.18 -18.83 1.74
CA LYS A 125 -25.22 -18.10 0.47
C LYS A 125 -23.99 -18.43 -0.40
N ARG A 126 -24.18 -18.34 -1.71
CA ARG A 126 -23.09 -18.50 -2.68
C ARG A 126 -22.32 -17.18 -2.82
N VAL A 127 -21.06 -17.26 -3.24
CA VAL A 127 -20.20 -16.06 -3.44
C VAL A 127 -20.80 -15.06 -4.41
N LYS A 128 -21.53 -15.51 -5.45
CA LYS A 128 -22.22 -14.62 -6.39
C LYS A 128 -23.28 -13.72 -5.72
N ASP A 129 -23.84 -14.16 -4.60
CA ASP A 129 -24.88 -13.43 -3.85
C ASP A 129 -24.26 -12.48 -2.79
N PHE A 130 -22.93 -12.42 -2.71
CA PHE A 130 -22.21 -11.52 -1.80
C PHE A 130 -22.08 -10.12 -2.42
N SER A 131 -22.22 -9.09 -1.59
CA SER A 131 -21.82 -7.73 -1.99
C SER A 131 -20.31 -7.66 -2.19
N ARG A 132 -19.82 -6.61 -2.86
CA ARG A 132 -18.38 -6.35 -3.03
C ARG A 132 -17.64 -6.38 -1.68
N GLY A 133 -18.18 -5.68 -0.67
CA GLY A 133 -17.59 -5.69 0.68
C GLY A 133 -17.56 -7.08 1.33
N MET A 134 -18.61 -7.90 1.14
CA MET A 134 -18.62 -9.29 1.64
C MET A 134 -17.59 -10.17 0.92
N LYS A 135 -17.42 -9.99 -0.40
CA LYS A 135 -16.38 -10.70 -1.17
C LYS A 135 -14.98 -10.30 -0.70
N MET A 136 -14.74 -9.02 -0.44
CA MET A 136 -13.47 -8.53 0.10
C MET A 136 -13.20 -9.11 1.49
N LYS A 137 -14.17 -9.05 2.40
CA LYS A 137 -14.07 -9.66 3.74
C LYS A 137 -13.77 -11.17 3.67
N LEU A 138 -14.34 -11.87 2.69
CA LEU A 138 -14.05 -13.30 2.46
C LEU A 138 -12.60 -13.52 1.99
N SER A 139 -12.11 -12.69 1.06
CA SER A 139 -10.72 -12.75 0.58
C SER A 139 -9.74 -12.51 1.72
N ILE A 140 -10.00 -11.52 2.57
CA ILE A 140 -9.19 -11.23 3.76
C ILE A 140 -9.27 -12.38 4.78
N ALA A 141 -10.46 -12.96 5.02
CA ALA A 141 -10.61 -14.11 5.91
C ALA A 141 -9.77 -15.31 5.45
N VAL A 142 -9.73 -15.58 4.14
CA VAL A 142 -8.89 -16.64 3.56
C VAL A 142 -7.41 -16.29 3.72
N ALA A 143 -7.01 -15.08 3.35
CA ALA A 143 -5.62 -14.62 3.41
C ALA A 143 -5.03 -14.74 4.83
N LEU A 144 -5.81 -14.42 5.85
CA LEU A 144 -5.36 -14.46 7.25
C LEU A 144 -5.48 -15.86 7.91
N SER A 145 -5.90 -16.89 7.16
CA SER A 145 -6.19 -18.20 7.74
C SER A 145 -5.16 -19.29 7.43
N HIS A 146 -4.02 -18.95 6.83
CA HIS A 146 -2.94 -19.90 6.54
C HIS A 146 -1.56 -19.46 7.09
N GLU A 147 -1.58 -18.62 8.13
CA GLU A 147 -0.38 -18.21 8.85
C GLU A 147 0.70 -17.57 7.97
N ALA A 148 0.27 -16.80 6.96
CA ALA A 148 1.18 -16.05 6.10
C ALA A 148 1.99 -15.04 6.93
N LYS A 149 3.25 -14.80 6.54
CA LYS A 149 4.13 -13.79 7.15
C LYS A 149 4.14 -12.48 6.36
N LEU A 150 3.73 -12.53 5.09
CA LEU A 150 3.63 -11.34 4.24
C LEU A 150 2.24 -11.27 3.61
N LEU A 151 1.53 -10.19 3.89
CA LEU A 151 0.25 -9.88 3.26
C LEU A 151 0.45 -8.82 2.18
N ILE A 152 0.07 -9.14 0.94
CA ILE A 152 0.13 -8.24 -0.21
C ILE A 152 -1.31 -7.88 -0.62
N LEU A 153 -1.62 -6.58 -0.60
CA LEU A 153 -2.96 -6.06 -0.78
C LEU A 153 -2.99 -5.09 -1.97
N ASP A 154 -3.84 -5.36 -2.97
CA ASP A 154 -4.09 -4.46 -4.10
C ASP A 154 -5.49 -3.87 -3.97
N GLU A 155 -5.58 -2.57 -3.61
CA GLU A 155 -6.82 -1.81 -3.45
C GLU A 155 -7.87 -2.48 -2.53
N ALA A 156 -7.41 -3.16 -1.47
CA ALA A 156 -8.24 -4.00 -0.60
C ALA A 156 -9.34 -3.24 0.18
N THR A 157 -9.24 -1.91 0.28
CA THR A 157 -10.23 -1.05 0.97
C THR A 157 -11.07 -0.22 0.00
N SER A 158 -10.72 -0.25 -1.30
CA SER A 158 -11.36 0.56 -2.33
C SER A 158 -12.84 0.19 -2.53
N GLY A 159 -13.72 1.20 -2.58
CA GLY A 159 -15.15 1.02 -2.82
C GLY A 159 -15.91 0.33 -1.68
N LEU A 160 -15.32 0.24 -0.49
CA LEU A 160 -15.98 -0.18 0.73
C LEU A 160 -16.60 1.02 1.44
N ASP A 161 -17.67 0.78 2.20
CA ASP A 161 -18.20 1.81 3.08
C ASP A 161 -17.22 2.11 4.23
N PRO A 162 -17.27 3.34 4.80
CA PRO A 162 -16.28 3.77 5.80
C PRO A 162 -16.18 2.87 7.03
N VAL A 163 -17.29 2.28 7.48
CA VAL A 163 -17.30 1.42 8.68
C VAL A 163 -16.59 0.10 8.40
N VAL A 164 -16.91 -0.54 7.25
CA VAL A 164 -16.25 -1.79 6.83
C VAL A 164 -14.77 -1.56 6.59
N ARG A 165 -14.40 -0.43 5.99
CA ARG A 165 -13.02 -0.05 5.74
C ARG A 165 -12.22 0.07 7.03
N ASP A 166 -12.76 0.79 8.00
CA ASP A 166 -12.14 0.97 9.32
C ASP A 166 -11.94 -0.37 10.05
N GLU A 167 -12.96 -1.23 10.04
CA GLU A 167 -12.89 -2.59 10.60
C GLU A 167 -11.77 -3.45 9.97
N ILE A 168 -11.54 -3.30 8.65
CA ILE A 168 -10.47 -4.00 7.94
C ILE A 168 -9.10 -3.44 8.30
N LEU A 169 -8.95 -2.12 8.38
CA LEU A 169 -7.69 -1.49 8.80
C LEU A 169 -7.28 -1.92 10.21
N ASP A 170 -8.24 -2.00 11.14
CA ASP A 170 -7.98 -2.50 12.50
C ASP A 170 -7.49 -3.96 12.49
N ILE A 171 -8.02 -4.81 11.60
CA ILE A 171 -7.55 -6.19 11.45
C ILE A 171 -6.12 -6.24 10.91
N PHE A 172 -5.73 -5.33 10.02
CA PHE A 172 -4.35 -5.23 9.55
C PHE A 172 -3.40 -4.78 10.67
N LEU A 173 -3.83 -3.85 11.52
CA LEU A 173 -3.08 -3.46 12.71
C LEU A 173 -2.97 -4.61 13.73
N ASP A 174 -4.02 -5.42 13.91
CA ASP A 174 -3.96 -6.62 14.75
C ASP A 174 -2.98 -7.66 14.17
N TYR A 175 -2.97 -7.84 12.83
CA TYR A 175 -2.08 -8.79 12.16
C TYR A 175 -0.59 -8.44 12.33
N ILE A 176 -0.24 -7.16 12.25
CA ILE A 176 1.15 -6.69 12.39
C ILE A 176 1.66 -6.71 13.83
N GLN A 177 0.83 -6.98 14.84
CA GLN A 177 1.30 -7.17 16.22
C GLN A 177 2.26 -8.37 16.34
N ASN A 178 2.24 -9.28 15.39
CA ASN A 178 3.28 -10.30 15.27
C ASN A 178 4.44 -9.71 14.46
N GLU A 179 5.58 -9.47 15.11
CA GLU A 179 6.78 -8.86 14.52
C GLU A 179 7.37 -9.64 13.33
N ASP A 180 6.98 -10.91 13.15
CA ASP A 180 7.36 -11.70 11.97
C ASP A 180 6.48 -11.42 10.75
N CYS A 181 5.36 -10.70 10.92
CA CYS A 181 4.41 -10.39 9.86
C CYS A 181 4.68 -9.02 9.25
N SER A 182 4.43 -8.88 7.95
CA SER A 182 4.59 -7.63 7.20
C SER A 182 3.44 -7.42 6.24
N ILE A 183 3.14 -6.17 5.90
CA ILE A 183 2.08 -5.84 4.94
C ILE A 183 2.63 -4.90 3.87
N LEU A 184 2.39 -5.26 2.60
CA LEU A 184 2.52 -4.37 1.46
C LEU A 184 1.12 -4.05 0.95
N ILE A 185 0.69 -2.80 1.03
CA ILE A 185 -0.63 -2.36 0.59
C ILE A 185 -0.53 -1.30 -0.52
N ALA A 186 -1.05 -1.60 -1.70
CA ALA A 186 -1.23 -0.60 -2.75
C ALA A 186 -2.62 0.02 -2.61
N SER A 187 -2.69 1.34 -2.56
CA SER A 187 -3.95 2.08 -2.44
C SER A 187 -3.82 3.47 -3.04
N HIS A 188 -4.92 4.01 -3.54
CA HIS A 188 -5.06 5.43 -3.89
C HIS A 188 -5.72 6.24 -2.75
N ILE A 189 -6.13 5.59 -1.65
CA ILE A 189 -6.76 6.22 -0.49
C ILE A 189 -5.69 6.55 0.54
N THR A 190 -5.20 7.78 0.49
CA THR A 190 -4.11 8.28 1.36
C THR A 190 -4.44 8.20 2.84
N SER A 191 -5.70 8.48 3.22
CA SER A 191 -6.15 8.44 4.61
C SER A 191 -6.03 7.04 5.25
N ASP A 192 -6.19 5.97 4.47
CA ASP A 192 -6.02 4.61 4.98
C ASP A 192 -4.55 4.33 5.26
N LEU A 193 -3.67 4.72 4.34
CA LEU A 193 -2.22 4.56 4.51
C LEU A 193 -1.68 5.44 5.64
N GLU A 194 -2.20 6.65 5.78
CA GLU A 194 -1.83 7.54 6.88
C GLU A 194 -2.17 6.92 8.25
N LYS A 195 -3.32 6.20 8.34
CA LYS A 195 -3.74 5.51 9.56
C LYS A 195 -2.84 4.33 9.94
N ILE A 196 -2.41 3.50 8.96
CA ILE A 196 -1.81 2.20 9.29
C ILE A 196 -0.36 2.01 8.83
N ALA A 197 0.13 2.76 7.83
CA ALA A 197 1.45 2.51 7.27
C ALA A 197 2.57 3.11 8.12
N ASP A 198 3.72 2.40 8.18
CA ASP A 198 4.97 2.89 8.74
C ASP A 198 5.83 3.59 7.67
N TYR A 199 5.77 3.08 6.43
CA TYR A 199 6.50 3.60 5.28
C TYR A 199 5.56 3.88 4.12
N ILE A 200 5.88 4.91 3.34
CA ILE A 200 5.16 5.28 2.12
C ILE A 200 6.12 5.26 0.93
N THR A 201 5.74 4.52 -0.09
CA THR A 201 6.36 4.55 -1.42
C THR A 201 5.39 5.23 -2.38
N PHE A 202 5.75 6.43 -2.84
CA PHE A 202 4.94 7.16 -3.81
C PHE A 202 5.42 6.89 -5.24
N ILE A 203 4.48 6.45 -6.09
CA ILE A 203 4.73 6.20 -7.51
C ILE A 203 3.90 7.16 -8.38
N ASN A 204 4.54 7.77 -9.36
CA ASN A 204 3.91 8.59 -10.38
C ASN A 204 4.51 8.29 -11.75
N ASP A 205 3.65 8.16 -12.79
CA ASP A 205 4.06 7.88 -14.17
C ASP A 205 5.12 6.78 -14.30
N GLY A 206 4.95 5.66 -13.58
CA GLY A 206 5.85 4.52 -13.63
C GLY A 206 7.18 4.70 -12.91
N GLN A 207 7.38 5.77 -12.13
CA GLN A 207 8.60 6.03 -11.37
C GLN A 207 8.30 6.17 -9.88
N ILE A 208 9.16 5.62 -9.04
CA ILE A 208 9.12 5.87 -7.61
C ILE A 208 9.74 7.25 -7.37
N ILE A 209 8.94 8.16 -6.81
CA ILE A 209 9.34 9.53 -6.50
C ILE A 209 10.05 9.58 -5.15
N PHE A 210 9.50 8.88 -4.14
CA PHE A 210 10.12 8.68 -2.84
C PHE A 210 9.65 7.37 -2.20
N SER A 211 10.44 6.87 -1.23
CA SER A 211 10.10 5.73 -0.38
C SER A 211 10.68 6.00 1.01
N GLU A 212 9.84 6.45 1.96
CA GLU A 212 10.28 7.04 3.22
C GLU A 212 9.39 6.62 4.40
N ASN A 213 9.89 6.83 5.62
CA ASN A 213 9.09 6.71 6.83
C ASN A 213 7.97 7.75 6.82
N LYS A 214 6.74 7.32 7.03
CA LYS A 214 5.54 8.16 6.95
C LYS A 214 5.54 9.29 7.97
N ASP A 215 5.88 8.97 9.22
CA ASP A 215 5.80 9.94 10.31
C ASP A 215 6.88 11.01 10.15
N GLU A 216 8.09 10.64 9.73
CA GLU A 216 9.16 11.58 9.40
C GLU A 216 8.80 12.48 8.20
N LEU A 217 8.22 11.88 7.14
CA LEU A 217 7.76 12.61 5.96
C LEU A 217 6.73 13.69 6.33
N ILE A 218 5.69 13.32 7.10
CA ILE A 218 4.63 14.25 7.51
C ILE A 218 5.15 15.28 8.54
N TYR A 219 6.02 14.86 9.46
CA TYR A 219 6.58 15.75 10.47
C TYR A 219 7.45 16.85 9.87
N ASN A 220 8.30 16.49 8.91
CA ASN A 220 9.23 17.42 8.27
C ASN A 220 8.57 18.32 7.23
N ALA A 221 7.47 17.89 6.62
CA ALA A 221 6.75 18.67 5.63
C ALA A 221 5.88 19.76 6.27
N GLY A 222 5.76 20.91 5.56
CA GLY A 222 4.87 21.98 5.96
C GLY A 222 4.52 22.91 4.80
N ILE A 223 3.41 23.63 4.92
CA ILE A 223 2.95 24.58 3.91
C ILE A 223 3.26 26.01 4.39
N VAL A 224 4.30 26.62 3.82
CA VAL A 224 4.66 28.01 4.05
C VAL A 224 3.68 28.92 3.31
N LYS A 225 3.02 29.83 4.03
CA LYS A 225 2.18 30.88 3.44
C LYS A 225 3.00 32.16 3.31
N CYS A 226 3.20 32.64 2.09
CA CYS A 226 4.03 33.79 1.83
C CYS A 226 3.54 34.60 0.61
N SER A 227 4.07 35.80 0.46
CA SER A 227 3.94 36.58 -0.78
C SER A 227 4.90 36.08 -1.86
N GLU A 228 4.65 36.40 -3.13
CA GLU A 228 5.55 36.02 -4.23
C GLU A 228 7.00 36.48 -4.02
N LYS A 229 7.20 37.64 -3.41
CA LYS A 229 8.54 38.20 -3.12
C LYS A 229 9.29 37.46 -2.00
N GLU A 230 8.56 36.71 -1.19
CA GLU A 230 9.15 35.96 -0.08
C GLU A 230 9.55 34.54 -0.47
N ILE A 231 9.09 34.04 -1.63
CA ILE A 231 9.53 32.74 -2.16
C ILE A 231 11.06 32.70 -2.30
N ASP A 232 11.70 33.80 -2.70
CA ASP A 232 13.16 33.89 -2.84
C ASP A 232 13.94 33.67 -1.53
N LYS A 233 13.24 33.74 -0.37
CA LYS A 233 13.83 33.43 0.95
C LYS A 233 13.78 31.92 1.28
N ILE A 234 13.01 31.14 0.50
CA ILE A 234 12.90 29.71 0.66
C ILE A 234 13.93 29.03 -0.23
N LYS A 235 14.73 28.14 0.33
CA LYS A 235 15.76 27.44 -0.44
C LYS A 235 15.11 26.50 -1.46
N ASN A 236 15.57 26.53 -2.70
CA ASN A 236 15.05 25.69 -3.78
C ASN A 236 15.13 24.19 -3.47
N GLU A 237 16.14 23.75 -2.71
CA GLU A 237 16.32 22.36 -2.29
C GLU A 237 15.25 21.88 -1.31
N ASP A 238 14.64 22.79 -0.55
CA ASP A 238 13.59 22.48 0.42
C ASP A 238 12.19 22.54 -0.21
N ILE A 239 12.04 23.09 -1.43
CA ILE A 239 10.74 23.25 -2.09
C ILE A 239 10.30 21.91 -2.73
N VAL A 240 9.20 21.37 -2.23
CA VAL A 240 8.50 20.21 -2.85
C VAL A 240 7.62 20.68 -4.00
N GLY A 241 6.87 21.78 -3.81
CA GLY A 241 6.03 22.37 -4.85
C GLY A 241 5.44 23.73 -4.41
N ILE A 242 4.95 24.50 -5.38
CA ILE A 242 4.39 25.84 -5.17
C ILE A 242 2.99 25.90 -5.77
N ARG A 243 2.04 26.46 -5.02
CA ARG A 243 0.71 26.84 -5.52
C ARG A 243 0.50 28.33 -5.34
N LYS A 244 0.09 29.02 -6.41
CA LYS A 244 -0.25 30.43 -6.38
C LYS A 244 -1.76 30.62 -6.34
N ASN A 245 -2.23 31.53 -5.52
CA ASN A 245 -3.62 31.93 -5.45
C ASN A 245 -3.75 33.45 -5.37
N THR A 246 -4.96 33.97 -5.34
CA THR A 246 -5.21 35.44 -5.31
C THR A 246 -4.75 36.13 -4.03
N PHE A 247 -4.43 35.38 -2.98
CA PHE A 247 -4.02 35.92 -1.67
C PHE A 247 -2.52 35.80 -1.40
N GLY A 248 -1.80 35.03 -2.25
CA GLY A 248 -0.36 34.80 -2.08
C GLY A 248 0.05 33.44 -2.63
N CYS A 249 1.10 32.88 -2.02
CA CYS A 249 1.67 31.60 -2.39
C CYS A 249 1.64 30.62 -1.23
N GLU A 250 1.37 29.38 -1.54
CA GLU A 250 1.55 28.22 -0.67
C GLU A 250 2.72 27.42 -1.19
N VAL A 251 3.75 27.30 -0.38
CA VAL A 251 4.99 26.59 -0.72
C VAL A 251 5.11 25.37 0.20
N MET A 252 4.98 24.17 -0.36
CA MET A 252 5.27 22.94 0.37
C MET A 252 6.78 22.80 0.52
N VAL A 253 7.24 22.66 1.76
CA VAL A 253 8.66 22.49 2.11
C VAL A 253 8.87 21.18 2.87
N ASN A 254 10.07 20.62 2.77
CA ASN A 254 10.49 19.39 3.45
C ASN A 254 11.27 19.65 4.77
N ASN A 255 11.32 20.91 5.23
CA ASN A 255 12.00 21.31 6.46
C ASN A 255 11.18 22.36 7.23
N ARG A 256 10.00 21.94 7.71
CA ARG A 256 9.02 22.79 8.38
C ARG A 256 9.60 23.61 9.52
N GLU A 257 10.32 22.97 10.42
CA GLU A 257 10.88 23.61 11.63
C GLU A 257 11.82 24.77 11.30
N HIS A 258 12.62 24.63 10.23
CA HIS A 258 13.52 25.70 9.78
C HIS A 258 12.75 26.97 9.43
N TYR A 259 11.65 26.86 8.68
CA TYR A 259 10.86 28.01 8.22
C TYR A 259 9.97 28.58 9.33
N GLU A 260 9.47 27.76 10.27
CA GLU A 260 8.84 28.24 11.50
C GLU A 260 9.82 29.13 12.31
N ASN A 261 11.07 28.68 12.47
CA ASN A 261 12.12 29.43 13.17
C ASN A 261 12.56 30.74 12.44
N MET A 262 12.39 30.79 11.12
CA MET A 262 12.59 32.00 10.32
C MET A 262 11.44 33.02 10.45
N GLY A 263 10.34 32.64 11.15
CA GLY A 263 9.17 33.49 11.37
C GLY A 263 8.11 33.42 10.27
N PHE A 264 8.17 32.43 9.37
CA PHE A 264 7.10 32.20 8.42
C PHE A 264 5.88 31.56 9.12
N VAL A 265 4.69 31.83 8.58
CA VAL A 265 3.49 31.09 8.91
C VAL A 265 3.54 29.76 8.16
N VAL A 266 3.63 28.64 8.90
CA VAL A 266 3.73 27.31 8.32
C VAL A 266 2.60 26.44 8.85
N ASP A 267 1.72 26.01 7.95
CA ASP A 267 0.65 25.05 8.30
C ASP A 267 1.20 23.62 8.30
N LYS A 268 0.64 22.78 9.19
CA LYS A 268 0.86 21.34 9.16
C LYS A 268 0.20 20.77 7.90
N THR A 269 0.76 19.66 7.42
CA THR A 269 0.29 18.98 6.24
C THR A 269 -0.06 17.53 6.54
N ASN A 270 -0.61 16.82 5.56
CA ASN A 270 -0.93 15.41 5.56
C ASN A 270 -0.36 14.74 4.29
N LEU A 271 -0.46 13.41 4.24
CA LEU A 271 0.07 12.64 3.11
C LEU A 271 -0.55 13.03 1.77
N GLU A 272 -1.85 13.32 1.74
CA GLU A 272 -2.55 13.72 0.52
C GLU A 272 -2.00 15.03 -0.04
N GLU A 273 -1.80 16.04 0.81
CA GLU A 273 -1.24 17.33 0.39
C GLU A 273 0.18 17.21 -0.09
N ILE A 274 1.03 16.41 0.58
CA ILE A 274 2.41 16.16 0.13
C ILE A 274 2.41 15.58 -1.29
N ILE A 275 1.59 14.57 -1.56
CA ILE A 275 1.46 13.97 -2.89
C ILE A 275 0.96 15.00 -3.91
N LEU A 276 -0.09 15.75 -3.58
CA LEU A 276 -0.66 16.75 -4.48
C LEU A 276 0.34 17.85 -4.84
N PHE A 277 1.15 18.33 -3.89
CA PHE A 277 2.19 19.31 -4.15
C PHE A 277 3.34 18.72 -4.97
N THR A 278 3.69 17.45 -4.73
CA THR A 278 4.74 16.76 -5.51
C THR A 278 4.34 16.62 -6.99
N VAL A 279 3.05 16.33 -7.29
CA VAL A 279 2.59 16.11 -8.67
C VAL A 279 2.23 17.42 -9.38
N ARG A 280 1.53 18.32 -8.69
CA ARG A 280 0.89 19.50 -9.31
C ARG A 280 1.56 20.83 -8.95
N GLY A 281 2.45 20.82 -7.99
CA GLY A 281 3.18 22.02 -7.60
C GLY A 281 4.18 22.44 -8.69
N ALA A 282 4.11 23.69 -9.14
CA ALA A 282 5.17 24.26 -9.96
C ALA A 282 6.46 24.31 -9.13
N LYS A 283 7.62 24.02 -9.74
CA LYS A 283 8.94 24.22 -9.14
C LYS A 283 9.56 25.51 -9.68
#